data_3a0c11370ad7193d5ef7ea26bce46f9c
#
_entry.id   3a0c11370ad7193d5ef7ea26bce46f9c
#
_cell.length_a   1.000
_cell.length_b   1.000
_cell.length_c   1.000
_cell.angle_alpha   90.00
_cell.angle_beta   90.00
_cell.angle_gamma   90.00
#
_symmetry.space_group_name_H-M   'P 1'
#
loop_
_entity.id
_entity.type
_entity.pdbx_description
1 polymer ?
#
loop_
_entity_poly.entity_id
_entity_poly.type
_entity_poly.pdbx_seq_one_letter_code
_entity_poly.pdbx_strand_id
1 'polypeptide(L)'
;MIDELLSMLMADIISLLRKEKGYARVDIPHIAKKDLYETGGHWEKFKDDLFTITTREKRLFAVKPMNCPHHAQIYARKQWSWSELPQRYASTTKVYRDEQSGELSGLSRVLSITQDDAHVFCRETQTKQEIEKIWDIIETFYRRVGFSLDIRLSLRNPKEPKKYLGNPKLW
;
A
#
# COMPACT_ATOMS: atom_id res chain seq x y z
N MET A 1 13.99 7.20 -21.61
CA MET A 1 13.68 6.03 -22.49
C MET A 1 14.15 4.70 -21.89
N ILE A 2 15.45 4.50 -21.59
CA ILE A 2 15.93 3.23 -20.98
C ILE A 2 15.35 3.03 -19.58
N ASP A 3 15.34 4.05 -18.74
CA ASP A 3 14.80 3.98 -17.36
C ASP A 3 13.30 3.74 -17.35
N GLU A 4 12.58 4.30 -18.32
CA GLU A 4 11.14 4.10 -18.46
C GLU A 4 10.83 2.66 -18.87
N LEU A 5 11.58 2.13 -19.84
CA LEU A 5 11.47 0.73 -20.27
C LEU A 5 11.78 -0.24 -19.12
N LEU A 6 12.83 0.03 -18.35
CA LEU A 6 13.19 -0.77 -17.19
C LEU A 6 12.10 -0.76 -16.12
N SER A 7 11.53 0.41 -15.83
CA SER A 7 10.42 0.55 -14.90
C SER A 7 9.18 -0.23 -15.34
N MET A 8 8.86 -0.21 -16.63
CA MET A 8 7.76 -0.98 -17.19
C MET A 8 8.01 -2.49 -17.09
N LEU A 9 9.21 -2.96 -17.43
CA LEU A 9 9.57 -4.38 -17.32
C LEU A 9 9.50 -4.87 -15.87
N MET A 10 9.96 -4.08 -14.91
CA MET A 10 9.88 -4.40 -13.48
C MET A 10 8.42 -4.51 -13.01
N ALA A 11 7.56 -3.58 -13.44
CA ALA A 11 6.14 -3.62 -13.14
C ALA A 11 5.44 -4.85 -13.75
N ASP A 12 5.81 -5.24 -14.95
CA ASP A 12 5.27 -6.43 -15.61
C ASP A 12 5.70 -7.72 -14.92
N ILE A 13 6.98 -7.83 -14.53
CA ILE A 13 7.50 -9.00 -13.80
C ILE A 13 6.72 -9.18 -12.48
N ILE A 14 6.56 -8.13 -11.69
CA ILE A 14 5.88 -8.25 -10.41
C ILE A 14 4.37 -8.49 -10.59
N SER A 15 3.77 -7.93 -11.65
CA SER A 15 2.37 -8.18 -11.99
C SER A 15 2.12 -9.66 -12.33
N LEU A 16 3.03 -10.30 -13.07
CA LEU A 16 2.97 -11.73 -13.38
C LEU A 16 3.09 -12.58 -12.11
N LEU A 17 4.09 -12.30 -11.26
CA LEU A 17 4.27 -12.99 -9.99
C LEU A 17 3.03 -12.91 -9.08
N ARG A 18 2.40 -11.74 -9.04
CA ARG A 18 1.16 -11.54 -8.28
C ARG A 18 -0.01 -12.31 -8.88
N LYS A 19 -0.15 -12.31 -10.19
CA LYS A 19 -1.20 -13.08 -10.88
C LYS A 19 -1.10 -14.56 -10.56
N GLU A 20 0.10 -15.13 -10.59
CA GLU A 20 0.36 -16.53 -10.23
C GLU A 20 -0.04 -16.85 -8.78
N LYS A 21 0.07 -15.89 -7.85
CA LYS A 21 -0.35 -16.02 -6.45
C LYS A 21 -1.81 -15.65 -6.21
N GLY A 22 -2.59 -15.40 -7.25
CA GLY A 22 -4.03 -15.12 -7.18
C GLY A 22 -4.41 -13.70 -6.75
N TYR A 23 -3.56 -12.71 -7.04
CA TYR A 23 -3.91 -11.30 -6.85
C TYR A 23 -4.76 -10.77 -8.00
N ALA A 24 -5.84 -10.11 -7.66
CA ALA A 24 -6.63 -9.31 -8.59
C ALA A 24 -5.98 -7.93 -8.76
N ARG A 25 -5.65 -7.57 -10.00
CA ARG A 25 -5.23 -6.20 -10.31
C ARG A 25 -6.43 -5.27 -10.19
N VAL A 26 -6.24 -4.16 -9.49
CA VAL A 26 -7.24 -3.12 -9.32
C VAL A 26 -6.69 -1.76 -9.73
N ASP A 27 -7.52 -0.97 -10.38
CA ASP A 27 -7.28 0.44 -10.65
C ASP A 27 -8.07 1.30 -9.68
N ILE A 28 -7.41 2.27 -9.09
CA ILE A 28 -7.97 3.14 -8.06
C ILE A 28 -7.79 4.61 -8.42
N PRO A 29 -8.77 5.48 -8.13
CA PRO A 29 -8.68 6.89 -8.45
C PRO A 29 -7.55 7.58 -7.69
N HIS A 30 -6.91 8.56 -8.32
CA HIS A 30 -5.83 9.35 -7.71
C HIS A 30 -6.38 10.43 -6.76
N ILE A 31 -7.61 10.87 -6.97
CA ILE A 31 -8.27 11.90 -6.17
C ILE A 31 -9.48 11.27 -5.50
N ALA A 32 -9.61 11.46 -4.20
CA ALA A 32 -10.72 10.95 -3.40
C ALA A 32 -11.22 12.01 -2.41
N LYS A 33 -12.47 11.83 -1.97
CA LYS A 33 -13.07 12.69 -0.95
C LYS A 33 -12.33 12.55 0.37
N LYS A 34 -12.31 13.63 1.14
CA LYS A 34 -11.78 13.68 2.51
C LYS A 34 -12.29 12.53 3.39
N ASP A 35 -13.58 12.25 3.33
CA ASP A 35 -14.27 11.25 4.16
C ASP A 35 -13.60 9.85 4.10
N LEU A 36 -13.04 9.49 2.93
CA LEU A 36 -12.33 8.22 2.78
C LEU A 36 -11.11 8.15 3.68
N TYR A 37 -10.37 9.24 3.80
CA TYR A 37 -9.16 9.32 4.62
C TYR A 37 -9.48 9.54 6.09
N GLU A 38 -10.59 10.18 6.43
CA GLU A 38 -11.10 10.29 7.81
C GLU A 38 -11.49 8.93 8.36
N THR A 39 -12.26 8.15 7.61
CA THR A 39 -12.68 6.80 8.01
C THR A 39 -11.49 5.89 8.36
N GLY A 40 -10.38 6.02 7.63
CA GLY A 40 -9.16 5.25 7.89
C GLY A 40 -8.22 5.88 8.93
N GLY A 41 -8.58 7.03 9.51
CA GLY A 41 -7.71 7.78 10.44
C GLY A 41 -6.50 8.46 9.79
N HIS A 42 -6.41 8.39 8.46
CA HIS A 42 -5.27 8.93 7.72
C HIS A 42 -5.29 10.45 7.64
N TRP A 43 -6.49 11.05 7.62
CA TRP A 43 -6.63 12.49 7.53
C TRP A 43 -5.98 13.22 8.71
N GLU A 44 -6.25 12.78 9.94
CA GLU A 44 -5.69 13.40 11.14
C GLU A 44 -4.20 13.09 11.31
N LYS A 45 -3.79 11.85 10.97
CA LYS A 45 -2.41 11.40 11.19
C LYS A 45 -1.42 11.97 10.19
N PHE A 46 -1.84 12.24 8.95
CA PHE A 46 -0.97 12.66 7.85
C PHE A 46 -1.44 13.96 7.20
N LYS A 47 -2.16 14.80 7.96
CA LYS A 47 -2.78 16.03 7.44
C LYS A 47 -1.78 16.94 6.73
N ASP A 48 -0.59 17.06 7.26
CA ASP A 48 0.44 17.95 6.74
C ASP A 48 1.14 17.39 5.48
N ASP A 49 1.01 16.09 5.24
CA ASP A 49 1.59 15.40 4.08
C ASP A 49 0.58 15.22 2.93
N LEU A 50 -0.64 15.74 3.06
CA LEU A 50 -1.71 15.55 2.09
C LEU A 50 -1.81 16.72 1.10
N PHE A 51 -1.64 16.45 -0.18
CA PHE A 51 -2.09 17.37 -1.22
C PHE A 51 -3.61 17.48 -1.19
N THR A 52 -4.13 18.61 -0.71
CA THR A 52 -5.57 18.85 -0.60
C THR A 52 -6.08 19.68 -1.78
N ILE A 53 -7.30 19.37 -2.21
CA ILE A 53 -7.97 20.04 -3.33
C ILE A 53 -9.32 20.53 -2.84
N THR A 54 -9.56 21.84 -2.93
CA THR A 54 -10.89 22.44 -2.72
C THR A 54 -11.56 22.67 -4.07
N THR A 55 -12.71 22.04 -4.29
CA THR A 55 -13.48 22.21 -5.52
C THR A 55 -14.21 23.55 -5.55
N ARG A 56 -14.76 23.92 -6.73
CA ARG A 56 -15.62 25.11 -6.89
C ARG A 56 -16.83 25.09 -5.97
N GLU A 57 -17.36 23.93 -5.63
CA GLU A 57 -18.46 23.71 -4.70
C GLU A 57 -18.01 23.64 -3.23
N LYS A 58 -16.76 24.05 -2.93
CA LYS A 58 -16.17 24.01 -1.59
C LYS A 58 -16.08 22.60 -0.97
N ARG A 59 -16.10 21.56 -1.80
CA ARG A 59 -15.86 20.19 -1.34
C ARG A 59 -14.35 19.95 -1.22
N LEU A 60 -13.96 19.24 -0.18
CA LEU A 60 -12.57 18.92 0.09
C LEU A 60 -12.23 17.50 -0.38
N PHE A 61 -11.18 17.42 -1.17
CA PHE A 61 -10.59 16.18 -1.69
C PHE A 61 -9.11 16.14 -1.33
N ALA A 62 -8.50 14.97 -1.45
CA ALA A 62 -7.06 14.84 -1.41
C ALA A 62 -6.55 13.98 -2.58
N VAL A 63 -5.33 14.24 -3.01
CA VAL A 63 -4.59 13.32 -3.88
C VAL A 63 -4.08 12.19 -3.00
N LYS A 64 -4.18 10.95 -3.47
CA LYS A 64 -3.92 9.77 -2.64
C LYS A 64 -2.45 9.70 -2.17
N PRO A 65 -2.21 9.67 -0.87
CA PRO A 65 -0.87 9.48 -0.30
C PRO A 65 -0.49 8.00 -0.19
N MET A 66 -1.48 7.11 -0.30
CA MET A 66 -1.39 5.65 -0.16
C MET A 66 -2.63 4.97 -0.78
N ASN A 67 -2.56 3.65 -0.95
CA ASN A 67 -3.63 2.88 -1.59
C ASN A 67 -4.55 2.16 -0.60
N CYS A 68 -4.16 2.04 0.67
CA CYS A 68 -4.87 1.29 1.71
C CYS A 68 -6.37 1.61 1.81
N PRO A 69 -6.80 2.90 1.90
CA PRO A 69 -8.22 3.23 2.01
C PRO A 69 -9.04 2.76 0.82
N HIS A 70 -8.48 2.83 -0.39
CA HIS A 70 -9.16 2.41 -1.62
C HIS A 70 -9.32 0.88 -1.70
N HIS A 71 -8.26 0.12 -1.38
CA HIS A 71 -8.34 -1.34 -1.36
C HIS A 71 -9.31 -1.83 -0.27
N ALA A 72 -9.35 -1.16 0.89
CA ALA A 72 -10.33 -1.44 1.93
C ALA A 72 -11.77 -1.17 1.45
N GLN A 73 -12.00 -0.10 0.68
CA GLN A 73 -13.31 0.19 0.08
C GLN A 73 -13.72 -0.89 -0.95
N ILE A 74 -12.79 -1.36 -1.77
CA ILE A 74 -13.06 -2.45 -2.70
C ILE A 74 -13.45 -3.71 -1.93
N TYR A 75 -12.77 -4.02 -0.84
CA TYR A 75 -13.11 -5.15 0.01
C TYR A 75 -14.49 -4.96 0.68
N ALA A 76 -14.78 -3.77 1.19
CA ALA A 76 -16.01 -3.45 1.91
C ALA A 76 -17.28 -3.39 1.03
N ARG A 77 -17.17 -3.53 -0.30
CA ARG A 77 -18.31 -3.43 -1.25
C ARG A 77 -19.40 -4.46 -1.06
N LYS A 78 -19.07 -5.60 -0.42
CA LYS A 78 -20.02 -6.68 -0.10
C LYS A 78 -19.56 -7.43 1.15
N GLN A 79 -20.45 -8.23 1.69
CA GLN A 79 -20.08 -9.24 2.68
C GLN A 79 -19.41 -10.42 1.98
N TRP A 80 -18.35 -10.94 2.59
CA TRP A 80 -17.58 -12.08 2.09
C TRP A 80 -17.86 -13.31 2.95
N SER A 81 -18.09 -14.46 2.32
CA SER A 81 -18.14 -15.73 3.04
C SER A 81 -16.73 -16.19 3.43
N TRP A 82 -16.65 -17.10 4.40
CA TRP A 82 -15.38 -17.70 4.81
C TRP A 82 -14.65 -18.40 3.66
N SER A 83 -15.38 -19.02 2.75
CA SER A 83 -14.84 -19.72 1.58
C SER A 83 -14.27 -18.80 0.52
N GLU A 84 -14.70 -17.53 0.49
CA GLU A 84 -14.21 -16.53 -0.47
C GLU A 84 -12.89 -15.88 -0.03
N LEU A 85 -12.44 -16.10 1.22
CA LEU A 85 -11.19 -15.58 1.73
C LEU A 85 -10.03 -16.57 1.46
N PRO A 86 -8.84 -16.05 1.16
CA PRO A 86 -8.41 -14.65 1.19
C PRO A 86 -8.74 -13.87 -0.09
N GLN A 87 -9.01 -12.57 0.06
CA GLN A 87 -9.11 -11.62 -1.05
C GLN A 87 -7.80 -10.85 -1.18
N ARG A 88 -7.26 -10.77 -2.38
CA ARG A 88 -5.95 -10.14 -2.65
C ARG A 88 -6.09 -9.11 -3.76
N TYR A 89 -5.80 -7.86 -3.45
CA TYR A 89 -5.84 -6.75 -4.40
C TYR A 89 -4.45 -6.17 -4.57
N ALA A 90 -4.08 -5.87 -5.81
CA ALA A 90 -2.79 -5.29 -6.16
C ALA A 90 -2.94 -4.16 -7.17
N SER A 91 -2.14 -3.12 -7.02
CA SER A 91 -2.06 -2.02 -7.96
C SER A 91 -0.62 -1.51 -8.07
N THR A 92 -0.17 -1.25 -9.30
CA THR A 92 1.06 -0.52 -9.57
C THR A 92 0.65 0.89 -9.98
N THR A 93 0.84 1.86 -9.09
CA THR A 93 0.25 3.19 -9.25
C THR A 93 1.03 4.25 -8.49
N LYS A 94 0.86 5.52 -8.91
CA LYS A 94 1.48 6.65 -8.22
C LYS A 94 0.73 6.99 -6.94
N VAL A 95 1.49 7.36 -5.92
CA VAL A 95 1.04 8.02 -4.69
C VAL A 95 1.75 9.35 -4.54
N TYR A 96 1.18 10.27 -3.77
CA TYR A 96 1.62 11.66 -3.72
C TYR A 96 1.68 12.13 -2.27
N ARG A 97 2.76 12.83 -1.92
CA ARG A 97 2.95 13.39 -0.58
C ARG A 97 3.44 14.80 -0.68
N ASP A 98 2.85 15.71 0.09
CA ASP A 98 3.24 17.12 0.14
C ASP A 98 4.44 17.28 1.10
N GLU A 99 5.57 16.73 0.66
CA GLU A 99 6.83 16.79 1.41
C GLU A 99 7.40 18.21 1.41
N GLN A 100 7.89 18.66 2.54
CA GLN A 100 8.56 19.96 2.61
C GLN A 100 9.87 19.96 1.82
N SER A 101 10.23 21.12 1.26
CA SER A 101 11.44 21.23 0.40
C SER A 101 12.73 20.76 1.09
N GLY A 102 12.84 20.94 2.42
CA GLY A 102 13.98 20.46 3.20
C GLY A 102 14.01 18.95 3.48
N GLU A 103 12.92 18.24 3.19
CA GLU A 103 12.79 16.80 3.40
C GLU A 103 13.05 16.00 2.11
N LEU A 104 12.99 16.66 0.96
CA LEU A 104 13.24 16.02 -0.34
C LEU A 104 14.68 15.53 -0.44
N SER A 105 14.87 14.29 -0.86
CA SER A 105 16.17 13.63 -0.91
C SER A 105 16.31 12.77 -2.17
N GLY A 106 16.55 13.41 -3.32
CA GLY A 106 16.76 12.73 -4.59
C GLY A 106 15.67 11.69 -4.90
N LEU A 107 16.08 10.45 -5.20
CA LEU A 107 15.13 9.37 -5.50
C LEU A 107 14.50 8.74 -4.25
N SER A 108 15.04 8.97 -3.06
CA SER A 108 14.59 8.30 -1.83
C SER A 108 13.40 8.97 -1.16
N ARG A 109 13.21 10.28 -1.35
CA ARG A 109 12.06 11.03 -0.82
C ARG A 109 11.61 12.09 -1.82
N VAL A 110 10.47 11.84 -2.45
CA VAL A 110 9.93 12.61 -3.57
C VAL A 110 8.46 12.91 -3.38
N LEU A 111 7.94 13.94 -4.06
CA LEU A 111 6.52 14.32 -4.01
C LEU A 111 5.58 13.27 -4.65
N SER A 112 6.10 12.47 -5.57
CA SER A 112 5.32 11.42 -6.24
C SER A 112 6.20 10.21 -6.48
N ILE A 113 5.74 9.04 -6.05
CA ILE A 113 6.43 7.77 -6.24
C ILE A 113 5.46 6.73 -6.81
N THR A 114 5.93 5.92 -7.76
CA THR A 114 5.19 4.76 -8.21
C THR A 114 5.45 3.61 -7.23
N GLN A 115 4.38 3.11 -6.63
CA GLN A 115 4.43 1.95 -5.74
C GLN A 115 3.77 0.77 -6.41
N ASP A 116 4.40 -0.38 -6.24
CA ASP A 116 3.77 -1.66 -6.44
C ASP A 116 3.24 -2.15 -5.10
N ASP A 117 1.95 -1.96 -4.88
CA ASP A 117 1.29 -2.10 -3.58
C ASP A 117 0.19 -3.16 -3.62
N ALA A 118 0.02 -3.88 -2.52
CA ALA A 118 -1.00 -4.90 -2.40
C ALA A 118 -1.55 -5.02 -0.98
N HIS A 119 -2.81 -5.45 -0.89
CA HIS A 119 -3.49 -5.75 0.36
C HIS A 119 -4.13 -7.13 0.30
N VAL A 120 -3.96 -7.89 1.37
CA VAL A 120 -4.56 -9.20 1.55
C VAL A 120 -5.54 -9.17 2.73
N PHE A 121 -6.79 -9.50 2.45
CA PHE A 121 -7.84 -9.64 3.44
C PHE A 121 -8.07 -11.12 3.68
N CYS A 122 -7.63 -11.61 4.82
CA CYS A 122 -7.62 -13.04 5.12
C CYS A 122 -8.09 -13.32 6.55
N ARG A 123 -8.38 -14.60 6.83
CA ARG A 123 -8.60 -15.09 8.19
C ARG A 123 -7.27 -15.14 8.93
N GLU A 124 -7.29 -15.02 10.24
CA GLU A 124 -6.11 -15.16 11.10
C GLU A 124 -5.36 -16.47 10.82
N THR A 125 -6.09 -17.58 10.65
CA THR A 125 -5.51 -18.89 10.33
C THR A 125 -4.82 -18.97 8.96
N GLN A 126 -5.06 -18.03 8.07
CA GLN A 126 -4.43 -17.96 6.74
C GLN A 126 -3.20 -17.03 6.73
N THR A 127 -2.99 -16.23 7.78
CA THR A 127 -1.98 -15.14 7.80
C THR A 127 -0.59 -15.67 7.49
N LYS A 128 -0.16 -16.77 8.12
CA LYS A 128 1.16 -17.35 7.89
C LYS A 128 1.37 -17.70 6.42
N GLN A 129 0.41 -18.42 5.83
CA GLN A 129 0.50 -18.83 4.42
C GLN A 129 0.51 -17.64 3.46
N GLU A 130 -0.25 -16.59 3.76
CA GLU A 130 -0.26 -15.39 2.93
C GLU A 130 1.04 -14.59 3.05
N ILE A 131 1.64 -14.51 4.24
CA ILE A 131 2.96 -13.91 4.43
C ILE A 131 4.04 -14.67 3.65
N GLU A 132 4.02 -16.00 3.68
CA GLU A 132 4.96 -16.84 2.92
C GLU A 132 4.85 -16.59 1.41
N LYS A 133 3.62 -16.42 0.88
CA LYS A 133 3.40 -16.08 -0.54
C LYS A 133 3.93 -14.69 -0.89
N ILE A 134 3.70 -13.70 -0.01
CA ILE A 134 4.23 -12.34 -0.20
C ILE A 134 5.76 -12.38 -0.22
N TRP A 135 6.34 -13.11 0.72
CA TRP A 135 7.79 -13.29 0.80
C TRP A 135 8.37 -13.91 -0.47
N ASP A 136 7.76 -14.97 -0.98
CA ASP A 136 8.19 -15.64 -2.22
C ASP A 136 8.17 -14.69 -3.44
N ILE A 137 7.17 -13.81 -3.52
CA ILE A 137 7.12 -12.75 -4.55
C ILE A 137 8.31 -11.81 -4.39
N ILE A 138 8.54 -11.30 -3.19
CA ILE A 138 9.60 -10.33 -2.89
C ILE A 138 10.97 -10.95 -3.20
N GLU A 139 11.27 -12.12 -2.64
CA GLU A 139 12.54 -12.81 -2.85
C GLU A 139 12.79 -13.12 -4.33
N THR A 140 11.78 -13.64 -5.02
CA THR A 140 11.88 -13.96 -6.45
C THR A 140 12.14 -12.72 -7.28
N PHE A 141 11.45 -11.62 -6.99
CA PHE A 141 11.65 -10.36 -7.70
C PHE A 141 13.07 -9.81 -7.51
N TYR A 142 13.50 -9.62 -6.25
CA TYR A 142 14.79 -9.03 -5.96
C TYR A 142 15.96 -9.90 -6.44
N ARG A 143 15.84 -11.22 -6.34
CA ARG A 143 16.84 -12.14 -6.90
C ARG A 143 16.97 -12.01 -8.41
N ARG A 144 15.87 -11.82 -9.14
CA ARG A 144 15.88 -11.64 -10.61
C ARG A 144 16.53 -10.33 -11.04
N VAL A 145 16.42 -9.29 -10.23
CA VAL A 145 17.06 -7.99 -10.48
C VAL A 145 18.44 -7.86 -9.85
N GLY A 146 18.97 -8.92 -9.24
CA GLY A 146 20.35 -9.00 -8.73
C GLY A 146 20.59 -8.31 -7.39
N PHE A 147 19.53 -8.02 -6.60
CA PHE A 147 19.67 -7.44 -5.27
C PHE A 147 19.67 -8.50 -4.16
N SER A 148 20.53 -8.33 -3.17
CA SER A 148 20.46 -9.03 -1.89
C SER A 148 19.52 -8.32 -0.93
N LEU A 149 18.78 -9.09 -0.12
CA LEU A 149 17.86 -8.55 0.87
C LEU A 149 18.42 -8.66 2.28
N ASP A 150 18.33 -7.56 3.01
CA ASP A 150 18.61 -7.50 4.45
C ASP A 150 17.25 -7.49 5.18
N ILE A 151 16.97 -8.55 5.96
CA ILE A 151 15.65 -8.73 6.58
C ILE A 151 15.70 -8.24 8.01
N ARG A 152 14.80 -7.33 8.37
CA ARG A 152 14.64 -6.84 9.74
C ARG A 152 13.19 -6.99 10.19
N LEU A 153 12.99 -7.70 11.29
CA LEU A 153 11.68 -7.80 11.92
C LEU A 153 11.47 -6.64 12.89
N SER A 154 10.49 -5.79 12.59
CA SER A 154 10.09 -4.71 13.49
C SER A 154 9.08 -5.26 14.50
N LEU A 155 9.42 -5.13 15.78
CA LEU A 155 8.58 -5.56 16.89
C LEU A 155 8.00 -4.35 17.63
N ARG A 156 6.94 -4.60 18.39
CA ARG A 156 6.34 -3.63 19.29
C ARG A 156 7.35 -3.14 20.34
N ASN A 157 7.41 -1.82 20.55
CA ASN A 157 8.15 -1.27 21.68
C ASN A 157 7.33 -1.37 22.98
N PRO A 158 7.71 -2.21 23.95
CA PRO A 158 6.96 -2.38 25.21
C PRO A 158 6.87 -1.10 26.05
N LYS A 159 7.83 -0.16 25.87
CA LYS A 159 7.88 1.10 26.59
C LYS A 159 6.86 2.14 26.10
N GLU A 160 6.29 1.93 24.92
CA GLU A 160 5.35 2.87 24.29
C GLU A 160 4.06 2.17 23.82
N PRO A 161 3.33 1.48 24.68
CA PRO A 161 2.19 0.64 24.30
C PRO A 161 1.07 1.41 23.59
N LYS A 162 0.93 2.70 23.86
CA LYS A 162 -0.12 3.55 23.26
C LYS A 162 0.09 3.86 21.77
N LYS A 163 1.30 3.62 21.23
CA LYS A 163 1.59 3.80 19.79
C LYS A 163 1.06 2.66 18.91
N TYR A 164 0.63 1.56 19.53
CA TYR A 164 0.24 0.35 18.80
C TYR A 164 -1.22 0.03 19.05
N LEU A 165 -1.95 -0.23 17.95
CA LEU A 165 -3.35 -0.62 17.98
C LEU A 165 -3.48 -2.15 18.02
N GLY A 166 -4.61 -2.63 18.53
CA GLY A 166 -4.95 -4.05 18.55
C GLY A 166 -4.50 -4.78 19.82
N ASN A 167 -4.65 -6.10 19.79
CA ASN A 167 -4.33 -6.95 20.94
C ASN A 167 -2.81 -7.06 21.12
N PRO A 168 -2.26 -6.71 22.32
CA PRO A 168 -0.83 -6.83 22.60
C PRO A 168 -0.23 -8.22 22.41
N LYS A 169 -1.05 -9.27 22.47
CA LYS A 169 -0.59 -10.66 22.28
C LYS A 169 -0.35 -11.03 20.82
N LEU A 170 -0.82 -10.20 19.87
CA LEU A 170 -0.62 -10.41 18.44
C LEU A 170 0.66 -9.77 17.90
N TRP A 171 1.33 -8.96 18.73
CA TRP A 171 2.60 -8.33 18.44
C TRP A 171 3.75 -9.19 19.00
#